data_f011c49e38dd7900489f07fbedf4c54e
#
_entry.id   f011c49e38dd7900489f07fbedf4c54e
#
_cell.length_a   1.000
_cell.length_b   1.000
_cell.length_c   1.000
_cell.angle_alpha   90.00
_cell.angle_beta   90.00
_cell.angle_gamma   90.00
#
_symmetry.space_group_name_H-M   'P 1'
#
loop_
_entity.id
_entity.type
_entity.pdbx_description
1 polymer ?
#
loop_
_entity_poly.entity_id
_entity_poly.type
_entity_poly.pdbx_seq_one_letter_code
_entity_poly.pdbx_strand_id
1 'polypeptide(L)'
;MDGLQFEHRCAELLRYRGFHKVTVTKGSGDQGVDILAKKNGIKYGIQCKYYSYPVGNKAIQEAYAGAVFYDCDKAMVMTNSTFTRAAWELADKLGVELWERCSPNGSSSFISRIMRIFNVFFMICGVSMSISVSLLNFPEETIRNYVNLLMLILAAVTGLIGWNRFLPCIISGMLYFGFFISALIPMVFASDSCWYMLLMLLPAIITIAHAFY
;
A
#
# COMPACT_ATOMS: atom_id res chain seq x y z
N MET A 1 13.31 7.96 6.90
CA MET A 1 12.12 8.13 7.77
C MET A 1 12.62 8.47 9.15
N ASP A 2 12.06 9.47 9.78
CA ASP A 2 12.33 9.84 11.16
C ASP A 2 11.28 9.25 12.13
N GLY A 3 11.46 9.48 13.46
CA GLY A 3 10.57 8.94 14.48
C GLY A 3 9.12 9.42 14.33
N LEU A 4 8.91 10.71 14.08
CA LEU A 4 7.58 11.31 13.94
C LEU A 4 6.83 10.75 12.72
N GLN A 5 7.53 10.56 11.60
CA GLN A 5 6.95 9.90 10.42
C GLN A 5 6.56 8.46 10.72
N PHE A 6 7.33 7.76 11.55
CA PHE A 6 7.00 6.39 11.97
C PHE A 6 5.75 6.35 12.84
N GLU A 7 5.57 7.27 13.78
CA GLU A 7 4.37 7.40 14.61
C GLU A 7 3.11 7.58 13.76
N HIS A 8 3.15 8.49 12.78
CA HIS A 8 2.03 8.69 11.84
C HIS A 8 1.71 7.42 11.05
N ARG A 9 2.73 6.67 10.62
CA ARG A 9 2.54 5.38 9.92
C ARG A 9 1.99 4.30 10.83
N CYS A 10 2.41 4.25 12.09
CA CYS A 10 1.82 3.36 13.09
C CYS A 10 0.34 3.69 13.30
N ALA A 11 -0.02 4.97 13.35
CA ALA A 11 -1.41 5.40 13.47
C ALA A 11 -2.27 4.95 12.26
N GLU A 12 -1.74 5.03 11.03
CA GLU A 12 -2.41 4.51 9.84
C GLU A 12 -2.59 2.98 9.92
N LEU A 13 -1.54 2.25 10.34
CA LEU A 13 -1.59 0.79 10.51
C LEU A 13 -2.64 0.38 11.56
N LEU A 14 -2.73 1.10 12.66
CA LEU A 14 -3.75 0.86 13.69
C LEU A 14 -5.17 1.04 13.14
N ARG A 15 -5.42 2.13 12.38
CA ARG A 15 -6.72 2.34 11.72
C ARG A 15 -7.07 1.19 10.78
N TYR A 16 -6.12 0.75 9.98
CA TYR A 16 -6.29 -0.40 9.08
C TYR A 16 -6.59 -1.71 9.84
N ARG A 17 -6.03 -1.86 11.05
CA ARG A 17 -6.26 -3.02 11.93
C ARG A 17 -7.55 -2.91 12.77
N GLY A 18 -8.41 -1.93 12.47
CA GLY A 18 -9.71 -1.76 13.12
C GLY A 18 -9.68 -1.01 14.46
N PHE A 19 -8.59 -0.30 14.75
CA PHE A 19 -8.59 0.66 15.85
C PHE A 19 -9.32 1.94 15.41
N HIS A 20 -10.07 2.53 16.33
CA HIS A 20 -10.77 3.80 16.13
C HIS A 20 -10.30 4.83 17.17
N LYS A 21 -10.67 6.12 16.96
CA LYS A 21 -10.22 7.24 17.78
C LYS A 21 -8.68 7.30 17.93
N VAL A 22 -7.98 6.98 16.82
CA VAL A 22 -6.52 6.96 16.78
C VAL A 22 -6.01 8.40 16.70
N THR A 23 -5.32 8.85 17.75
CA THR A 23 -4.78 10.20 17.90
C THR A 23 -3.30 10.11 18.23
N VAL A 24 -2.46 10.79 17.46
CA VAL A 24 -1.03 10.97 17.75
C VAL A 24 -0.93 12.07 18.81
N THR A 25 -0.18 11.84 19.87
CA THR A 25 0.05 12.80 20.96
C THR A 25 0.99 13.92 20.51
N LYS A 26 1.11 14.99 21.29
CA LYS A 26 2.08 16.05 20.99
C LYS A 26 3.46 15.60 21.47
N GLY A 27 4.44 15.57 20.57
CA GLY A 27 5.75 14.95 20.75
C GLY A 27 6.68 15.48 21.83
N SER A 28 6.25 16.37 22.70
CA SER A 28 6.99 16.77 23.90
C SER A 28 6.10 16.67 25.14
N GLY A 29 6.54 15.86 26.12
CA GLY A 29 5.79 15.63 27.35
C GLY A 29 4.68 14.57 27.24
N ASP A 30 4.77 13.69 26.26
CA ASP A 30 3.83 12.59 25.97
C ASP A 30 3.88 11.43 26.97
N GLN A 31 4.73 11.55 28.00
CA GLN A 31 4.89 10.56 29.10
C GLN A 31 5.13 9.12 28.60
N GLY A 32 5.70 8.96 27.38
CA GLY A 32 5.98 7.66 26.81
C GLY A 32 4.80 7.00 26.07
N VAL A 33 3.82 7.80 25.61
CA VAL A 33 2.72 7.36 24.75
C VAL A 33 2.64 8.26 23.53
N ASP A 34 2.96 7.73 22.36
CA ASP A 34 2.95 8.48 21.10
C ASP A 34 1.58 8.44 20.43
N ILE A 35 0.78 7.39 20.68
CA ILE A 35 -0.55 7.24 20.09
C ILE A 35 -1.56 6.75 21.14
N LEU A 36 -2.73 7.40 21.16
CA LEU A 36 -3.92 6.91 21.87
C LEU A 36 -4.90 6.32 20.85
N ALA A 37 -5.46 5.14 21.15
CA ALA A 37 -6.41 4.48 20.27
C ALA A 37 -7.43 3.65 21.07
N LYS A 38 -8.56 3.26 20.42
CA LYS A 38 -9.55 2.37 21.01
C LYS A 38 -9.83 1.19 20.07
N LYS A 39 -10.02 -0.02 20.65
CA LYS A 39 -10.47 -1.20 19.92
C LYS A 39 -11.30 -2.08 20.84
N ASN A 40 -12.48 -2.50 20.38
CA ASN A 40 -13.39 -3.36 21.15
C ASN A 40 -13.71 -2.83 22.57
N GLY A 41 -13.86 -1.52 22.71
CA GLY A 41 -14.10 -0.86 23.99
C GLY A 41 -12.86 -0.58 24.81
N ILE A 42 -11.71 -1.19 24.52
CA ILE A 42 -10.44 -1.07 25.25
C ILE A 42 -9.68 0.17 24.75
N LYS A 43 -9.16 0.96 25.68
CA LYS A 43 -8.30 2.11 25.39
C LYS A 43 -6.83 1.70 25.48
N TYR A 44 -6.08 2.00 24.44
CA TYR A 44 -4.65 1.67 24.31
C TYR A 44 -3.79 2.93 24.37
N GLY A 45 -2.71 2.86 25.17
CA GLY A 45 -1.56 3.75 25.11
C GLY A 45 -0.42 3.08 24.36
N ILE A 46 0.03 3.68 23.27
CA ILE A 46 0.95 3.03 22.33
C ILE A 46 2.22 3.87 22.20
N GLN A 47 3.38 3.23 22.45
CA GLN A 47 4.71 3.78 22.21
C GLN A 47 5.24 3.30 20.88
N CYS A 48 5.85 4.17 20.08
CA CYS A 48 6.46 3.87 18.80
C CYS A 48 7.99 4.01 18.89
N LYS A 49 8.73 2.99 18.46
CA LYS A 49 10.20 3.03 18.44
C LYS A 49 10.73 2.69 17.04
N TYR A 50 11.32 3.69 16.37
CA TYR A 50 11.94 3.53 15.06
C TYR A 50 13.45 3.36 15.23
N TYR A 51 13.92 2.10 15.31
CA TYR A 51 15.32 1.77 15.56
C TYR A 51 15.86 0.77 14.53
N SER A 52 17.18 0.84 14.29
CA SER A 52 17.91 -0.16 13.48
C SER A 52 18.38 -1.38 14.30
N TYR A 53 18.15 -1.37 15.61
CA TYR A 53 18.56 -2.41 16.56
C TYR A 53 17.37 -2.87 17.40
N PRO A 54 17.47 -4.01 18.11
CA PRO A 54 16.37 -4.52 18.94
C PRO A 54 16.01 -3.59 20.09
N VAL A 55 14.70 -3.42 20.33
CA VAL A 55 14.13 -2.59 21.40
C VAL A 55 14.22 -3.32 22.74
N GLY A 56 14.76 -2.64 23.74
CA GLY A 56 14.94 -3.18 25.11
C GLY A 56 13.83 -2.78 26.07
N ASN A 57 14.03 -3.16 27.35
CA ASN A 57 13.10 -2.99 28.46
C ASN A 57 12.61 -1.55 28.67
N LYS A 58 13.45 -0.55 28.38
CA LYS A 58 13.13 0.86 28.58
C LYS A 58 11.84 1.26 27.86
N ALA A 59 11.65 0.82 26.63
CA ALA A 59 10.45 1.13 25.87
C ALA A 59 9.18 0.53 26.47
N ILE A 60 9.30 -0.67 27.06
CA ILE A 60 8.18 -1.35 27.72
C ILE A 60 7.78 -0.58 29.00
N GLN A 61 8.78 -0.15 29.78
CA GLN A 61 8.57 0.64 31.00
C GLN A 61 7.93 2.00 30.69
N GLU A 62 8.42 2.69 29.64
CA GLU A 62 7.86 3.97 29.17
C GLU A 62 6.41 3.81 28.75
N ALA A 63 6.10 2.81 27.90
CA ALA A 63 4.75 2.55 27.44
C ALA A 63 3.78 2.20 28.59
N TYR A 64 4.23 1.37 29.53
CA TYR A 64 3.42 0.99 30.68
C TYR A 64 3.11 2.18 31.59
N ALA A 65 4.13 2.98 31.95
CA ALA A 65 3.95 4.18 32.77
C ALA A 65 3.05 5.22 32.07
N GLY A 66 3.27 5.45 30.78
CA GLY A 66 2.45 6.36 30.01
C GLY A 66 1.00 5.89 29.85
N ALA A 67 0.77 4.59 29.66
CA ALA A 67 -0.59 4.04 29.61
C ALA A 67 -1.35 4.28 30.91
N VAL A 68 -0.69 4.13 32.05
CA VAL A 68 -1.27 4.45 33.37
C VAL A 68 -1.57 5.96 33.47
N PHE A 69 -0.65 6.82 33.05
CA PHE A 69 -0.82 8.27 33.08
C PHE A 69 -2.05 8.75 32.28
N TYR A 70 -2.31 8.10 31.13
CA TYR A 70 -3.44 8.44 30.26
C TYR A 70 -4.72 7.64 30.54
N ASP A 71 -4.81 6.94 31.67
CA ASP A 71 -5.95 6.07 32.03
C ASP A 71 -6.29 5.10 30.88
N CYS A 72 -5.29 4.44 30.33
CA CYS A 72 -5.46 3.41 29.30
C CYS A 72 -5.61 2.03 29.93
N ASP A 73 -6.47 1.21 29.34
CA ASP A 73 -6.70 -0.17 29.79
C ASP A 73 -5.52 -1.09 29.44
N LYS A 74 -4.78 -0.75 28.35
CA LYS A 74 -3.64 -1.53 27.85
C LYS A 74 -2.53 -0.63 27.34
N ALA A 75 -1.29 -1.10 27.55
CA ALA A 75 -0.10 -0.56 26.92
C ALA A 75 0.31 -1.39 25.71
N MET A 76 0.88 -0.77 24.69
CA MET A 76 1.43 -1.42 23.50
C MET A 76 2.73 -0.74 23.08
N VAL A 77 3.68 -1.52 22.55
CA VAL A 77 4.87 -0.98 21.90
C VAL A 77 4.93 -1.47 20.45
N MET A 78 5.10 -0.52 19.53
CA MET A 78 5.25 -0.80 18.10
C MET A 78 6.66 -0.44 17.64
N THR A 79 7.32 -1.32 16.88
CA THR A 79 8.64 -1.06 16.33
C THR A 79 8.79 -1.60 14.90
N ASN A 80 9.62 -0.91 14.10
CA ASN A 80 10.09 -1.43 12.80
C ASN A 80 11.12 -2.57 12.95
N SER A 81 11.73 -2.69 14.12
CA SER A 81 12.76 -3.68 14.46
C SER A 81 12.16 -4.89 15.18
N THR A 82 12.95 -5.53 16.02
CA THR A 82 12.56 -6.63 16.91
C THR A 82 12.68 -6.21 18.36
N PHE A 83 12.23 -7.03 19.30
CA PHE A 83 12.45 -6.83 20.73
C PHE A 83 13.54 -7.77 21.26
N THR A 84 14.24 -7.33 22.32
CA THR A 84 15.15 -8.21 23.05
C THR A 84 14.36 -9.24 23.83
N ARG A 85 15.01 -10.37 24.18
CA ARG A 85 14.39 -11.42 25.03
C ARG A 85 13.90 -10.84 26.37
N ALA A 86 14.71 -9.99 27.00
CA ALA A 86 14.36 -9.34 28.28
C ALA A 86 13.12 -8.42 28.13
N ALA A 87 12.97 -7.73 26.96
CA ALA A 87 11.78 -6.92 26.68
C ALA A 87 10.51 -7.77 26.55
N TRP A 88 10.59 -8.95 25.90
CA TRP A 88 9.48 -9.91 25.85
C TRP A 88 9.09 -10.42 27.23
N GLU A 89 10.07 -10.83 28.05
CA GLU A 89 9.84 -11.30 29.40
C GLU A 89 9.19 -10.23 30.31
N LEU A 90 9.61 -8.96 30.15
CA LEU A 90 9.02 -7.85 30.88
C LEU A 90 7.61 -7.51 30.40
N ALA A 91 7.40 -7.51 29.10
CA ALA A 91 6.09 -7.23 28.48
C ALA A 91 5.03 -8.25 28.91
N ASP A 92 5.39 -9.54 28.94
CA ASP A 92 4.52 -10.60 29.42
C ASP A 92 4.09 -10.39 30.88
N LYS A 93 5.03 -10.03 31.75
CA LYS A 93 4.74 -9.73 33.16
C LYS A 93 3.85 -8.50 33.38
N LEU A 94 4.00 -7.49 32.53
CA LEU A 94 3.25 -6.23 32.65
C LEU A 94 1.96 -6.21 31.82
N GLY A 95 1.71 -7.23 31.00
CA GLY A 95 0.58 -7.28 30.08
C GLY A 95 0.67 -6.28 28.93
N VAL A 96 1.90 -5.89 28.53
CA VAL A 96 2.15 -4.96 27.42
C VAL A 96 2.15 -5.71 26.09
N GLU A 97 1.36 -5.25 25.12
CA GLU A 97 1.34 -5.84 23.78
C GLU A 97 2.54 -5.38 22.96
N LEU A 98 3.21 -6.31 22.26
CA LEU A 98 4.37 -6.01 21.43
C LEU A 98 4.09 -6.27 19.95
N TRP A 99 4.31 -5.27 19.11
CA TRP A 99 4.22 -5.39 17.66
C TRP A 99 5.57 -5.13 17.02
N GLU A 100 6.19 -6.21 16.52
CA GLU A 100 7.47 -6.17 15.80
C GLU A 100 7.28 -5.93 14.30
N ARG A 101 8.38 -5.50 13.67
CA ARG A 101 8.47 -5.36 12.22
C ARG A 101 7.29 -4.59 11.63
N CYS A 102 6.81 -3.59 12.36
CA CYS A 102 5.80 -2.68 11.88
C CYS A 102 6.39 -1.88 10.71
N SER A 103 6.37 -2.51 9.54
CA SER A 103 6.81 -1.83 8.32
C SER A 103 5.73 -0.83 7.91
N PRO A 104 6.09 0.42 7.63
CA PRO A 104 5.17 1.38 7.02
C PRO A 104 4.64 0.92 5.66
N ASN A 105 5.28 -0.10 5.07
CA ASN A 105 4.87 -0.76 3.84
C ASN A 105 4.19 -2.13 4.11
N GLY A 106 3.71 -2.39 5.33
CA GLY A 106 3.46 -3.72 5.89
C GLY A 106 2.42 -4.59 5.20
N SER A 107 1.35 -4.12 4.60
CA SER A 107 0.48 -4.96 3.76
C SER A 107 0.60 -4.63 2.28
N SER A 108 1.01 -3.41 1.95
CA SER A 108 1.16 -2.99 0.57
C SER A 108 2.36 -3.63 -0.14
N SER A 109 3.40 -4.07 0.60
CA SER A 109 4.63 -4.58 -0.03
C SER A 109 4.43 -5.87 -0.85
N PHE A 110 3.66 -6.84 -0.35
CA PHE A 110 3.41 -8.09 -1.10
C PHE A 110 2.42 -7.83 -2.24
N ILE A 111 1.31 -7.18 -1.94
CA ILE A 111 0.29 -6.81 -2.93
C ILE A 111 0.89 -5.87 -3.98
N SER A 112 1.66 -4.85 -3.57
CA SER A 112 2.32 -3.93 -4.51
C SER A 112 3.37 -4.62 -5.38
N ARG A 113 4.08 -5.64 -4.88
CA ARG A 113 4.99 -6.45 -5.69
C ARG A 113 4.24 -7.27 -6.73
N ILE A 114 3.18 -7.98 -6.32
CA ILE A 114 2.34 -8.75 -7.25
C ILE A 114 1.77 -7.82 -8.32
N MET A 115 1.24 -6.68 -7.94
CA MET A 115 0.65 -5.71 -8.84
C MET A 115 1.68 -5.11 -9.82
N ARG A 116 2.94 -4.86 -9.38
CA ARG A 116 4.02 -4.46 -10.30
C ARG A 116 4.31 -5.56 -11.32
N ILE A 117 4.33 -6.82 -10.89
CA ILE A 117 4.51 -7.96 -11.80
C ILE A 117 3.37 -8.01 -12.84
N PHE A 118 2.11 -7.84 -12.40
CA PHE A 118 0.97 -7.76 -13.30
C PHE A 118 1.09 -6.59 -14.28
N ASN A 119 1.48 -5.42 -13.83
CA ASN A 119 1.65 -4.24 -14.69
C ASN A 119 2.71 -4.46 -15.78
N VAL A 120 3.87 -5.04 -15.39
CA VAL A 120 4.93 -5.43 -16.34
C VAL A 120 4.46 -6.51 -17.31
N PHE A 121 3.73 -7.51 -16.82
CA PHE A 121 3.18 -8.57 -17.65
C PHE A 121 2.22 -8.01 -18.71
N PHE A 122 1.26 -7.15 -18.33
CA PHE A 122 0.34 -6.52 -19.26
C PHE A 122 1.04 -5.58 -20.25
N MET A 123 2.10 -4.89 -19.82
CA MET A 123 2.93 -4.09 -20.73
C MET A 123 3.57 -4.98 -21.81
N ILE A 124 4.17 -6.10 -21.42
CA ILE A 124 4.80 -7.05 -22.37
C ILE A 124 3.75 -7.62 -23.34
N CYS A 125 2.59 -8.04 -22.84
CA CYS A 125 1.51 -8.57 -23.67
C CYS A 125 0.99 -7.52 -24.67
N GLY A 126 0.81 -6.27 -24.22
CA GLY A 126 0.35 -5.19 -25.10
C GLY A 126 1.37 -4.81 -26.16
N VAL A 127 2.66 -4.78 -25.83
CA VAL A 127 3.74 -4.54 -26.79
C VAL A 127 3.80 -5.68 -27.84
N SER A 128 3.74 -6.95 -27.40
CA SER A 128 3.78 -8.09 -28.31
C SER A 128 2.56 -8.11 -29.25
N MET A 129 1.37 -7.77 -28.75
CA MET A 129 0.16 -7.69 -29.56
C MET A 129 0.23 -6.55 -30.58
N SER A 130 0.75 -5.38 -30.19
CA SER A 130 0.93 -4.24 -31.11
C SER A 130 1.93 -4.54 -32.22
N ILE A 131 3.03 -5.23 -31.91
CA ILE A 131 4.01 -5.70 -32.91
C ILE A 131 3.37 -6.71 -33.87
N SER A 132 2.61 -7.68 -33.37
CA SER A 132 1.95 -8.69 -34.20
C SER A 132 0.97 -8.06 -35.19
N VAL A 133 0.17 -7.07 -34.75
CA VAL A 133 -0.77 -6.36 -35.63
C VAL A 133 -0.03 -5.51 -36.67
N SER A 134 1.11 -4.89 -36.31
CA SER A 134 1.94 -4.12 -37.25
C SER A 134 2.57 -5.01 -38.33
N LEU A 135 2.94 -6.25 -38.02
CA LEU A 135 3.51 -7.22 -38.95
C LEU A 135 2.50 -7.76 -39.98
N LEU A 136 1.19 -7.68 -39.68
CA LEU A 136 0.12 -8.13 -40.55
C LEU A 136 -0.27 -7.16 -41.68
N ASN A 137 0.51 -6.08 -41.90
CA ASN A 137 0.41 -5.16 -43.04
C ASN A 137 -0.98 -4.51 -43.27
N PHE A 138 -1.59 -3.95 -42.21
CA PHE A 138 -2.78 -3.11 -42.32
C PHE A 138 -2.40 -1.63 -42.31
N PRO A 139 -2.26 -0.92 -43.46
CA PRO A 139 -1.67 0.41 -43.52
C PRO A 139 -2.48 1.51 -42.80
N GLU A 140 -3.81 1.42 -42.76
CA GLU A 140 -4.65 2.39 -42.06
C GLU A 140 -4.67 2.18 -40.55
N GLU A 141 -4.31 1.00 -40.07
CA GLU A 141 -4.27 0.69 -38.65
C GLU A 141 -2.92 1.03 -37.99
N THR A 142 -1.89 1.30 -38.76
CA THR A 142 -0.52 1.48 -38.26
C THR A 142 -0.41 2.66 -37.30
N ILE A 143 -0.99 3.82 -37.65
CA ILE A 143 -0.97 5.02 -36.77
C ILE A 143 -1.72 4.77 -35.47
N ARG A 144 -2.91 4.13 -35.55
CA ARG A 144 -3.71 3.77 -34.36
C ARG A 144 -2.94 2.82 -33.44
N ASN A 145 -2.21 1.86 -34.01
CA ASN A 145 -1.40 0.92 -33.25
C ASN A 145 -0.22 1.59 -32.53
N TYR A 146 0.45 2.55 -33.14
CA TYR A 146 1.50 3.34 -32.48
C TYR A 146 0.95 4.21 -31.35
N VAL A 147 -0.20 4.83 -31.52
CA VAL A 147 -0.86 5.62 -30.46
C VAL A 147 -1.25 4.69 -29.28
N ASN A 148 -1.79 3.52 -29.56
CA ASN A 148 -2.14 2.53 -28.55
C ASN A 148 -0.92 2.03 -27.79
N LEU A 149 0.19 1.76 -28.48
CA LEU A 149 1.46 1.36 -27.88
C LEU A 149 2.00 2.47 -26.97
N LEU A 150 1.97 3.72 -27.41
CA LEU A 150 2.41 4.85 -26.63
C LEU A 150 1.55 5.01 -25.36
N MET A 151 0.23 4.91 -25.46
CA MET A 151 -0.68 4.97 -24.30
C MET A 151 -0.38 3.85 -23.30
N LEU A 152 -0.11 2.64 -23.79
CA LEU A 152 0.21 1.50 -22.93
C LEU A 152 1.54 1.66 -22.20
N ILE A 153 2.56 2.20 -22.86
CA ILE A 153 3.86 2.51 -22.25
C ILE A 153 3.68 3.61 -21.19
N LEU A 154 2.95 4.66 -21.48
CA LEU A 154 2.67 5.74 -20.53
C LEU A 154 1.90 5.25 -19.32
N ALA A 155 0.91 4.38 -19.51
CA ALA A 155 0.15 3.77 -18.43
C ALA A 155 1.05 2.91 -17.52
N ALA A 156 1.93 2.10 -18.11
CA ALA A 156 2.86 1.27 -17.37
C ALA A 156 3.88 2.11 -16.58
N VAL A 157 4.46 3.15 -17.19
CA VAL A 157 5.42 4.04 -16.55
C VAL A 157 4.78 4.81 -15.39
N THR A 158 3.60 5.40 -15.59
CA THR A 158 2.89 6.12 -14.53
C THR A 158 2.46 5.20 -13.40
N GLY A 159 2.01 3.98 -13.71
CA GLY A 159 1.68 2.97 -12.72
C GLY A 159 2.88 2.49 -11.89
N LEU A 160 4.05 2.34 -12.50
CA LEU A 160 5.28 1.92 -11.82
C LEU A 160 5.87 3.03 -10.93
N ILE A 161 5.92 4.27 -11.43
CA ILE A 161 6.49 5.41 -10.69
C ILE A 161 5.58 5.85 -9.55
N GLY A 162 4.28 5.86 -9.79
CA GLY A 162 3.28 6.41 -8.89
C GLY A 162 2.59 5.42 -7.98
N TRP A 163 3.06 4.17 -7.92
CA TRP A 163 2.37 3.05 -7.29
C TRP A 163 1.91 3.29 -5.83
N ASN A 164 2.63 4.11 -5.08
CA ASN A 164 2.26 4.46 -3.69
C ASN A 164 1.50 5.79 -3.58
N ARG A 165 1.04 6.35 -4.70
CA ARG A 165 0.33 7.63 -4.72
C ARG A 165 -0.98 7.51 -5.48
N PHE A 166 -2.05 8.05 -4.90
CA PHE A 166 -3.41 8.01 -5.45
C PHE A 166 -3.51 8.54 -6.88
N LEU A 167 -3.01 9.74 -7.14
CA LEU A 167 -3.17 10.40 -8.43
C LEU A 167 -2.52 9.67 -9.62
N PRO A 168 -1.25 9.21 -9.55
CA PRO A 168 -0.65 8.45 -10.63
C PRO A 168 -1.33 7.10 -10.91
N CYS A 169 -1.90 6.44 -9.88
CA CYS A 169 -2.66 5.21 -10.08
C CYS A 169 -3.96 5.45 -10.87
N ILE A 170 -4.66 6.55 -10.59
CA ILE A 170 -5.85 6.93 -11.36
C ILE A 170 -5.47 7.23 -12.82
N ILE A 171 -4.42 8.02 -13.05
CA ILE A 171 -3.95 8.35 -14.39
C ILE A 171 -3.59 7.08 -15.18
N SER A 172 -2.85 6.15 -14.54
CA SER A 172 -2.53 4.86 -15.14
C SER A 172 -3.79 4.08 -15.53
N GLY A 173 -4.77 3.99 -14.63
CA GLY A 173 -6.05 3.32 -14.87
C GLY A 173 -6.84 3.96 -16.03
N MET A 174 -6.88 5.28 -16.11
CA MET A 174 -7.54 6.00 -17.21
C MET A 174 -6.87 5.76 -18.56
N LEU A 175 -5.52 5.68 -18.60
CA LEU A 175 -4.78 5.37 -19.81
C LEU A 175 -5.02 3.93 -20.29
N TYR A 176 -5.08 2.95 -19.36
CA TYR A 176 -5.47 1.58 -19.71
C TYR A 176 -6.91 1.50 -20.23
N PHE A 177 -7.82 2.27 -19.64
CA PHE A 177 -9.21 2.34 -20.10
C PHE A 177 -9.32 2.97 -21.48
N GLY A 178 -8.58 4.05 -21.75
CA GLY A 178 -8.50 4.68 -23.08
C GLY A 178 -7.96 3.70 -24.14
N PHE A 179 -6.90 2.96 -23.82
CA PHE A 179 -6.38 1.89 -24.68
C PHE A 179 -7.44 0.83 -24.97
N PHE A 180 -8.16 0.37 -23.94
CA PHE A 180 -9.24 -0.60 -24.08
C PHE A 180 -10.33 -0.11 -25.02
N ILE A 181 -10.81 1.13 -24.85
CA ILE A 181 -11.84 1.71 -25.73
C ILE A 181 -11.36 1.77 -27.18
N SER A 182 -10.11 2.20 -27.42
CA SER A 182 -9.58 2.30 -28.79
C SER A 182 -9.38 0.94 -29.47
N ALA A 183 -9.12 -0.10 -28.70
CA ALA A 183 -9.04 -1.48 -29.19
C ALA A 183 -10.42 -2.12 -29.42
N LEU A 184 -11.43 -1.67 -28.66
CA LEU A 184 -12.79 -2.21 -28.69
C LEU A 184 -13.55 -1.79 -29.95
N ILE A 185 -13.38 -0.56 -30.40
CA ILE A 185 -14.12 0.00 -31.54
C ILE A 185 -13.97 -0.87 -32.81
N PRO A 186 -12.77 -1.27 -33.27
CA PRO A 186 -12.64 -2.13 -34.44
C PRO A 186 -13.11 -3.58 -34.21
N MET A 187 -13.06 -4.09 -32.97
CA MET A 187 -13.49 -5.45 -32.64
C MET A 187 -15.00 -5.65 -32.61
N VAL A 188 -15.75 -4.61 -32.19
CA VAL A 188 -17.23 -4.63 -32.17
C VAL A 188 -17.76 -4.76 -33.63
N PHE A 189 -17.02 -4.24 -34.58
CA PHE A 189 -17.37 -4.36 -36.01
C PHE A 189 -16.85 -5.63 -36.70
N ALA A 190 -15.98 -6.43 -36.03
CA ALA A 190 -15.38 -7.67 -36.51
C ALA A 190 -15.79 -8.92 -35.70
N SER A 191 -17.01 -9.04 -35.41
CA SER A 191 -17.93 -10.05 -34.82
C SER A 191 -17.46 -11.30 -34.03
N ASP A 192 -16.19 -11.65 -33.84
CA ASP A 192 -15.88 -12.99 -33.33
C ASP A 192 -15.02 -13.12 -32.02
N SER A 193 -14.71 -12.06 -31.30
CA SER A 193 -13.75 -12.19 -30.18
C SER A 193 -14.10 -11.42 -28.90
N CYS A 194 -15.30 -11.64 -28.37
CA CYS A 194 -15.80 -10.93 -27.16
C CYS A 194 -15.00 -11.21 -25.87
N TRP A 195 -14.31 -12.34 -25.76
CA TRP A 195 -13.63 -12.77 -24.52
C TRP A 195 -12.30 -12.04 -24.24
N TYR A 196 -11.58 -11.63 -25.27
CA TYR A 196 -10.33 -10.86 -25.11
C TYR A 196 -10.57 -9.46 -24.52
N MET A 197 -11.78 -8.94 -24.68
CA MET A 197 -12.17 -7.61 -24.21
C MET A 197 -12.22 -7.51 -22.69
N LEU A 198 -12.72 -8.53 -22.01
CA LEU A 198 -12.78 -8.58 -20.54
C LEU A 198 -11.39 -8.62 -19.91
N LEU A 199 -10.45 -9.32 -20.52
CA LEU A 199 -9.06 -9.39 -20.07
C LEU A 199 -8.34 -8.03 -20.14
N MET A 200 -8.66 -7.18 -21.12
CA MET A 200 -8.06 -5.86 -21.28
C MET A 200 -8.57 -4.82 -20.26
N LEU A 201 -9.75 -5.02 -19.65
CA LEU A 201 -10.27 -4.16 -18.58
C LEU A 201 -9.63 -4.42 -17.21
N LEU A 202 -9.10 -5.63 -16.99
CA LEU A 202 -8.52 -6.02 -15.71
C LEU A 202 -7.44 -5.07 -15.19
N PRO A 203 -6.45 -4.61 -15.97
CA PRO A 203 -5.43 -3.67 -15.50
C PRO A 203 -6.00 -2.32 -15.07
N ALA A 204 -7.02 -1.82 -15.79
CA ALA A 204 -7.67 -0.55 -15.45
C ALA A 204 -8.43 -0.66 -14.12
N ILE A 205 -9.18 -1.74 -13.93
CA ILE A 205 -9.93 -2.00 -12.70
C ILE A 205 -8.97 -2.15 -11.51
N ILE A 206 -7.90 -2.92 -11.68
CA ILE A 206 -6.91 -3.16 -10.64
C ILE A 206 -6.19 -1.87 -10.24
N THR A 207 -5.74 -1.05 -11.20
CA THR A 207 -5.03 0.20 -10.91
C THR A 207 -5.94 1.24 -10.28
N ILE A 208 -7.19 1.32 -10.67
CA ILE A 208 -8.19 2.21 -10.05
C ILE A 208 -8.53 1.71 -8.64
N ALA A 209 -8.81 0.42 -8.46
CA ALA A 209 -9.08 -0.14 -7.14
C ALA A 209 -7.94 0.10 -6.14
N HIS A 210 -6.68 -0.03 -6.59
CA HIS A 210 -5.50 0.25 -5.77
C HIS A 210 -5.37 1.72 -5.35
N ALA A 211 -5.95 2.65 -6.10
CA ALA A 211 -5.94 4.07 -5.75
C ALA A 211 -6.84 4.39 -4.53
N PHE A 212 -7.83 3.53 -4.25
CA PHE A 212 -8.79 3.69 -3.15
C PHE A 212 -8.47 2.84 -1.91
N TYR A 213 -7.45 1.96 -1.98
CA TYR A 213 -6.91 1.18 -0.86
C TYR A 213 -5.52 1.68 -0.42
#